data_c224f8648ed85229543435eeccbdf1bd
#
_entry.id   c224f8648ed85229543435eeccbdf1bd
#
_cell.length_a   1.000
_cell.length_b   1.000
_cell.length_c   1.000
_cell.angle_alpha   90.00
_cell.angle_beta   90.00
_cell.angle_gamma   90.00
#
_symmetry.space_group_name_H-M   'P 1'
#
loop_
_entity.id
_entity.type
_entity.pdbx_description
1 polymer ?
#
loop_
_entity_poly.entity_id
_entity_poly.type
_entity_poly.pdbx_seq_one_letter_code
_entity_poly.pdbx_strand_id
1 'polypeptide(L)'
;MKINQPIETNYTLSCPVNIALLTDFHNSDPEPVLESLQRRRPEIITVAGDLILGDLPGKKGLKIDENRHAVELLRGCAALAPTFVSLGNHEYMLSEADLKIVRSTGATLLDNTHVSHQGMVIGGLSSAYCHVYRTFRQQHSGEGMYPPIPITELKKRQIPQLGWLDEFEQQDGFRLLLCHHPDYYPLYLRERKIDLIFSGHCHGGQWRFYSPIHGETRGVFAPGQGFFPKLTSGVHDGKLVISKGLCNTTFIPRINNPTEIVYITNR
;
A
#
# COMPACT_ATOMS: atom_id res chain seq x y z
N MET A 1 10.04 -18.86 15.01
CA MET A 1 10.12 -17.43 15.37
C MET A 1 8.70 -16.98 15.65
N LYS A 2 8.34 -16.55 16.86
CA LYS A 2 7.01 -15.94 17.07
C LYS A 2 6.98 -14.69 16.20
N ILE A 3 6.12 -14.68 15.20
CA ILE A 3 5.82 -13.51 14.40
C ILE A 3 5.29 -12.48 15.38
N ASN A 4 6.00 -11.35 15.55
CA ASN A 4 5.51 -10.26 16.39
C ASN A 4 4.17 -9.84 15.84
N GLN A 5 3.11 -9.99 16.65
CA GLN A 5 1.80 -9.48 16.27
C GLN A 5 1.92 -8.00 15.95
N PRO A 6 1.30 -7.52 14.85
CA PRO A 6 1.30 -6.10 14.53
C PRO A 6 0.60 -5.32 15.65
N ILE A 7 1.12 -4.15 16.00
CA ILE A 7 0.42 -3.26 16.92
C ILE A 7 -0.79 -2.63 16.22
N GLU A 8 -1.78 -2.23 16.99
CA GLU A 8 -2.92 -1.46 16.51
C GLU A 8 -2.67 0.03 16.74
N THR A 9 -2.55 0.80 15.67
CA THR A 9 -2.42 2.26 15.72
C THR A 9 -3.75 2.89 15.38
N ASN A 10 -4.25 3.81 16.23
CA ASN A 10 -5.54 4.44 16.03
C ASN A 10 -5.38 5.94 15.75
N TYR A 11 -6.06 6.44 14.73
CA TYR A 11 -6.21 7.86 14.45
C TYR A 11 -7.70 8.23 14.38
N THR A 12 -8.05 9.38 14.95
CA THR A 12 -9.39 9.97 14.81
C THR A 12 -9.32 11.07 13.77
N LEU A 13 -9.92 10.86 12.62
CA LEU A 13 -9.91 11.78 11.49
C LEU A 13 -11.35 12.02 11.01
N SER A 14 -11.58 13.11 10.29
CA SER A 14 -12.86 13.33 9.61
C SER A 14 -12.96 12.38 8.43
N CYS A 15 -13.75 11.31 8.57
CA CYS A 15 -14.05 10.32 7.54
C CYS A 15 -15.46 9.76 7.78
N PRO A 16 -16.19 9.32 6.74
CA PRO A 16 -17.57 8.88 6.88
C PRO A 16 -17.75 7.59 7.65
N VAL A 17 -16.76 6.71 7.66
CA VAL A 17 -16.82 5.34 8.19
C VAL A 17 -15.53 4.97 8.91
N ASN A 18 -15.57 3.91 9.73
CA ASN A 18 -14.37 3.35 10.35
C ASN A 18 -13.60 2.49 9.35
N ILE A 19 -12.30 2.77 9.19
CA ILE A 19 -11.47 2.17 8.16
C ILE A 19 -10.28 1.44 8.79
N ALA A 20 -9.98 0.24 8.29
CA ALA A 20 -8.68 -0.39 8.53
C ALA A 20 -7.77 -0.17 7.31
N LEU A 21 -6.54 0.30 7.56
CA LEU A 21 -5.49 0.43 6.57
C LEU A 21 -4.44 -0.65 6.79
N LEU A 22 -4.22 -1.45 5.77
CA LEU A 22 -3.18 -2.46 5.64
C LEU A 22 -2.22 -2.05 4.53
N THR A 23 -0.92 -2.26 4.73
CA THR A 23 0.10 -2.05 3.69
C THR A 23 1.27 -3.01 3.91
N ASP A 24 2.09 -3.20 2.89
CA ASP A 24 3.38 -3.91 3.00
C ASP A 24 3.23 -5.27 3.70
N PHE A 25 2.27 -6.05 3.24
CA PHE A 25 1.97 -7.38 3.81
C PHE A 25 3.00 -8.43 3.38
N HIS A 26 3.48 -8.34 2.14
CA HIS A 26 4.55 -9.17 1.58
C HIS A 26 4.37 -10.66 1.87
N ASN A 27 3.17 -11.16 1.61
CA ASN A 27 2.83 -12.58 1.78
C ASN A 27 3.14 -13.15 3.17
N SER A 28 3.05 -12.31 4.22
CA SER A 28 3.22 -12.71 5.62
C SER A 28 2.09 -13.61 6.09
N ASP A 29 2.12 -14.05 7.35
CA ASP A 29 1.03 -14.79 7.97
C ASP A 29 -0.22 -13.89 8.09
N PRO A 30 -1.37 -14.26 7.49
CA PRO A 30 -2.59 -13.46 7.56
C PRO A 30 -3.34 -13.55 8.89
N GLU A 31 -3.11 -14.61 9.68
CA GLU A 31 -3.92 -14.91 10.87
C GLU A 31 -3.93 -13.75 11.88
N PRO A 32 -2.79 -13.16 12.30
CA PRO A 32 -2.80 -12.07 13.27
C PRO A 32 -3.53 -10.82 12.78
N VAL A 33 -3.50 -10.58 11.46
CA VAL A 33 -4.19 -9.45 10.84
C VAL A 33 -5.69 -9.71 10.84
N LEU A 34 -6.12 -10.88 10.40
CA LEU A 34 -7.54 -11.27 10.34
C LEU A 34 -8.18 -11.32 11.72
N GLU A 35 -7.47 -11.83 12.74
CA GLU A 35 -7.94 -11.79 14.13
C GLU A 35 -8.17 -10.36 14.64
N SER A 36 -7.25 -9.43 14.31
CA SER A 36 -7.41 -8.02 14.67
C SER A 36 -8.62 -7.41 13.97
N LEU A 37 -8.76 -7.61 12.65
CA LEU A 37 -9.90 -7.11 11.87
C LEU A 37 -11.24 -7.66 12.38
N GLN A 38 -11.30 -8.96 12.69
CA GLN A 38 -12.52 -9.60 13.24
C GLN A 38 -12.92 -9.02 14.60
N ARG A 39 -11.94 -8.71 15.44
CA ARG A 39 -12.18 -8.06 16.74
C ARG A 39 -12.59 -6.60 16.59
N ARG A 40 -11.95 -5.84 15.71
CA ARG A 40 -12.16 -4.39 15.52
C ARG A 40 -13.36 -4.04 14.65
N ARG A 41 -13.76 -4.93 13.74
CA ARG A 41 -14.92 -4.79 12.85
C ARG A 41 -14.95 -3.44 12.12
N PRO A 42 -13.92 -3.10 11.32
CA PRO A 42 -13.97 -1.89 10.51
C PRO A 42 -15.11 -1.98 9.49
N GLU A 43 -15.67 -0.83 9.09
CA GLU A 43 -16.75 -0.79 8.10
C GLU A 43 -16.21 -1.01 6.68
N ILE A 44 -14.95 -0.60 6.43
CA ILE A 44 -14.21 -0.95 5.20
C ILE A 44 -12.76 -1.31 5.54
N ILE A 45 -12.17 -2.13 4.67
CA ILE A 45 -10.75 -2.51 4.75
C ILE A 45 -10.05 -2.02 3.48
N THR A 46 -8.89 -1.41 3.65
CA THR A 46 -8.07 -0.92 2.54
C THR A 46 -6.69 -1.55 2.58
N VAL A 47 -6.18 -1.94 1.41
CA VAL A 47 -4.82 -2.46 1.23
C VAL A 47 -4.08 -1.54 0.26
N ALA A 48 -3.18 -0.73 0.78
CA ALA A 48 -2.47 0.28 0.01
C ALA A 48 -1.11 -0.25 -0.49
N GLY A 49 -1.14 -1.32 -1.29
CA GLY A 49 0.01 -1.88 -2.00
C GLY A 49 0.94 -2.78 -1.20
N ASP A 50 1.87 -3.38 -1.93
CA ASP A 50 2.89 -4.33 -1.46
C ASP A 50 2.30 -5.52 -0.69
N LEU A 51 1.29 -6.12 -1.32
CA LEU A 51 0.60 -7.32 -0.85
C LEU A 51 1.48 -8.57 -1.00
N ILE A 52 2.24 -8.66 -2.12
CA ILE A 52 3.06 -9.82 -2.47
C ILE A 52 4.54 -9.60 -2.18
N LEU A 53 5.33 -10.68 -2.22
CA LEU A 53 6.79 -10.60 -2.08
C LEU A 53 7.46 -9.90 -3.25
N GLY A 54 6.94 -10.06 -4.47
CA GLY A 54 7.53 -9.50 -5.67
C GLY A 54 8.92 -10.07 -5.97
N ASP A 55 9.73 -9.30 -6.69
CA ASP A 55 11.10 -9.65 -7.10
C ASP A 55 12.10 -9.29 -5.99
N LEU A 56 12.12 -10.08 -4.93
CA LEU A 56 13.13 -9.96 -3.88
C LEU A 56 14.27 -10.97 -4.14
N PRO A 57 15.55 -10.57 -4.00
CA PRO A 57 16.69 -11.46 -4.20
C PRO A 57 16.58 -12.76 -3.39
N GLY A 58 16.66 -13.90 -4.09
CA GLY A 58 16.59 -15.22 -3.49
C GLY A 58 15.20 -15.67 -3.03
N LYS A 59 14.14 -14.92 -3.34
CA LYS A 59 12.75 -15.28 -3.03
C LYS A 59 11.94 -15.48 -4.32
N LYS A 60 11.03 -16.46 -4.29
CA LYS A 60 10.01 -16.64 -5.31
C LYS A 60 8.74 -15.92 -4.85
N GLY A 61 8.19 -15.04 -5.65
CA GLY A 61 7.02 -14.27 -5.26
C GLY A 61 6.51 -13.34 -6.36
N LEU A 62 6.89 -13.61 -7.62
CA LEU A 62 6.49 -12.80 -8.78
C LEU A 62 5.04 -12.98 -9.17
N LYS A 63 4.51 -14.22 -8.99
CA LYS A 63 3.15 -14.59 -9.33
C LYS A 63 2.27 -14.61 -8.10
N ILE A 64 0.99 -14.37 -8.29
CA ILE A 64 0.02 -14.39 -7.18
C ILE A 64 -0.13 -15.78 -6.54
N ASP A 65 0.01 -16.86 -7.30
CA ASP A 65 -0.07 -18.24 -6.80
C ASP A 65 1.12 -18.62 -5.91
N GLU A 66 2.26 -17.96 -6.07
CA GLU A 66 3.42 -18.08 -5.19
C GLU A 66 3.22 -17.32 -3.86
N ASN A 67 2.17 -16.47 -3.80
CA ASN A 67 1.83 -15.61 -2.66
C ASN A 67 0.48 -16.04 -2.02
N ARG A 68 0.41 -17.28 -1.55
CA ARG A 68 -0.83 -17.87 -1.01
C ARG A 68 -1.42 -17.09 0.14
N HIS A 69 -0.60 -16.63 1.07
CA HIS A 69 -1.05 -15.83 2.22
C HIS A 69 -1.64 -14.49 1.80
N ALA A 70 -1.15 -13.89 0.72
CA ALA A 70 -1.74 -12.68 0.15
C ALA A 70 -3.19 -12.92 -0.33
N VAL A 71 -3.42 -14.05 -1.01
CA VAL A 71 -4.75 -14.46 -1.46
C VAL A 71 -5.65 -14.79 -0.25
N GLU A 72 -5.11 -15.49 0.75
CA GLU A 72 -5.82 -15.83 1.99
C GLU A 72 -6.22 -14.56 2.76
N LEU A 73 -5.30 -13.60 2.89
CA LEU A 73 -5.59 -12.30 3.52
C LEU A 73 -6.75 -11.60 2.81
N LEU A 74 -6.69 -11.46 1.48
CA LEU A 74 -7.73 -10.76 0.74
C LEU A 74 -9.09 -11.44 0.85
N ARG A 75 -9.15 -12.77 0.79
CA ARG A 75 -10.39 -13.53 1.02
C ARG A 75 -10.94 -13.32 2.42
N GLY A 76 -10.06 -13.39 3.42
CA GLY A 76 -10.45 -13.14 4.81
C GLY A 76 -10.96 -11.70 5.01
N CYS A 77 -10.27 -10.70 4.47
CA CYS A 77 -10.71 -9.31 4.51
C CYS A 77 -12.08 -9.13 3.84
N ALA A 78 -12.25 -9.64 2.61
CA ALA A 78 -13.48 -9.52 1.85
C ALA A 78 -14.68 -10.23 2.51
N ALA A 79 -14.41 -11.28 3.29
CA ALA A 79 -15.43 -11.95 4.09
C ALA A 79 -15.85 -11.14 5.33
N LEU A 80 -15.00 -10.24 5.84
CA LEU A 80 -15.25 -9.43 7.02
C LEU A 80 -15.91 -8.08 6.68
N ALA A 81 -15.44 -7.39 5.65
CA ALA A 81 -15.95 -6.08 5.22
C ALA A 81 -15.60 -5.80 3.74
N PRO A 82 -16.28 -4.84 3.08
CA PRO A 82 -15.89 -4.34 1.77
C PRO A 82 -14.40 -3.98 1.78
N THR A 83 -13.65 -4.59 0.85
CA THR A 83 -12.19 -4.50 0.81
C THR A 83 -11.72 -3.91 -0.51
N PHE A 84 -10.84 -2.89 -0.44
CA PHE A 84 -10.31 -2.16 -1.59
C PHE A 84 -8.79 -2.28 -1.61
N VAL A 85 -8.21 -2.56 -2.78
CA VAL A 85 -6.78 -2.85 -2.94
C VAL A 85 -6.20 -1.99 -4.05
N SER A 86 -5.10 -1.29 -3.80
CA SER A 86 -4.25 -0.67 -4.83
C SER A 86 -2.94 -1.42 -4.98
N LEU A 87 -2.20 -1.17 -6.07
CA LEU A 87 -0.96 -1.85 -6.38
C LEU A 87 0.26 -1.03 -5.92
N GLY A 88 1.15 -1.64 -5.13
CA GLY A 88 2.46 -1.12 -4.77
C GLY A 88 3.53 -1.46 -5.79
N ASN A 89 4.79 -1.25 -5.43
CA ASN A 89 5.88 -1.55 -6.34
C ASN A 89 6.22 -3.06 -6.42
N HIS A 90 5.85 -3.86 -5.44
CA HIS A 90 6.06 -5.31 -5.51
C HIS A 90 5.08 -6.01 -6.48
N GLU A 91 3.95 -5.41 -6.79
CA GLU A 91 2.97 -5.91 -7.75
C GLU A 91 3.33 -5.62 -9.22
N TYR A 92 4.47 -4.97 -9.51
CA TYR A 92 4.78 -4.47 -10.86
C TYR A 92 4.81 -5.56 -11.94
N MET A 93 5.17 -6.79 -11.59
CA MET A 93 5.25 -7.91 -12.52
C MET A 93 3.95 -8.71 -12.67
N LEU A 94 2.91 -8.46 -11.86
CA LEU A 94 1.67 -9.21 -11.95
C LEU A 94 1.05 -9.13 -13.36
N SER A 95 0.69 -10.29 -13.90
CA SER A 95 -0.01 -10.41 -15.17
C SER A 95 -1.52 -10.20 -15.00
N GLU A 96 -2.25 -10.03 -16.10
CA GLU A 96 -3.72 -10.00 -16.05
C GLU A 96 -4.34 -11.28 -15.48
N ALA A 97 -3.67 -12.42 -15.64
CA ALA A 97 -4.11 -13.67 -15.01
C ALA A 97 -3.98 -13.59 -13.49
N ASP A 98 -2.88 -13.05 -12.98
CA ASP A 98 -2.68 -12.82 -11.54
C ASP A 98 -3.71 -11.82 -11.00
N LEU A 99 -3.94 -10.71 -11.68
CA LEU A 99 -4.93 -9.70 -11.29
C LEU A 99 -6.36 -10.24 -11.29
N LYS A 100 -6.70 -11.20 -12.18
CA LYS A 100 -7.97 -11.91 -12.14
C LYS A 100 -8.11 -12.75 -10.85
N ILE A 101 -7.03 -13.38 -10.39
CA ILE A 101 -7.03 -14.11 -9.11
C ILE A 101 -7.26 -13.13 -7.95
N VAL A 102 -6.59 -11.98 -7.94
CA VAL A 102 -6.83 -10.93 -6.94
C VAL A 102 -8.31 -10.52 -6.92
N ARG A 103 -8.90 -10.23 -8.06
CA ARG A 103 -10.34 -9.89 -8.16
C ARG A 103 -11.26 -11.02 -7.70
N SER A 104 -10.87 -12.28 -7.90
CA SER A 104 -11.66 -13.45 -7.48
C SER A 104 -11.70 -13.67 -5.96
N THR A 105 -10.90 -12.93 -5.19
CA THR A 105 -10.93 -13.00 -3.72
C THR A 105 -12.15 -12.32 -3.10
N GLY A 106 -12.89 -11.52 -3.86
CA GLY A 106 -13.97 -10.66 -3.38
C GLY A 106 -13.52 -9.22 -3.06
N ALA A 107 -12.22 -8.95 -3.05
CA ALA A 107 -11.70 -7.59 -2.91
C ALA A 107 -11.82 -6.80 -4.23
N THR A 108 -12.11 -5.51 -4.12
CA THR A 108 -12.15 -4.58 -5.26
C THR A 108 -10.74 -4.09 -5.57
N LEU A 109 -10.19 -4.51 -6.70
CA LEU A 109 -8.89 -4.03 -7.18
C LEU A 109 -9.04 -2.69 -7.87
N LEU A 110 -8.32 -1.70 -7.38
CA LEU A 110 -8.25 -0.32 -7.89
C LEU A 110 -6.86 -0.09 -8.53
N ASP A 111 -6.81 -0.18 -9.84
CA ASP A 111 -5.58 -0.03 -10.63
C ASP A 111 -5.71 1.20 -11.54
N ASN A 112 -5.32 2.37 -11.02
CA ASN A 112 -5.51 3.67 -11.63
C ASN A 112 -6.99 3.94 -11.99
N THR A 113 -7.86 3.64 -11.05
CA THR A 113 -9.32 3.80 -11.18
C THR A 113 -9.94 4.06 -9.81
N HIS A 114 -11.24 4.33 -9.81
CA HIS A 114 -12.02 4.54 -8.60
C HIS A 114 -13.38 3.85 -8.66
N VAL A 115 -14.00 3.74 -7.49
CA VAL A 115 -15.39 3.25 -7.31
C VAL A 115 -16.10 4.10 -6.27
N SER A 116 -17.43 4.21 -6.40
CA SER A 116 -18.27 4.80 -5.35
C SER A 116 -18.72 3.72 -4.38
N HIS A 117 -18.63 4.01 -3.08
CA HIS A 117 -19.07 3.13 -2.02
C HIS A 117 -19.57 3.91 -0.81
N GLN A 118 -20.85 3.78 -0.45
CA GLN A 118 -21.47 4.39 0.74
C GLN A 118 -21.18 5.89 0.92
N GLY A 119 -21.34 6.68 -0.13
CA GLY A 119 -21.09 8.13 -0.11
C GLY A 119 -19.61 8.52 -0.17
N MET A 120 -18.73 7.56 -0.32
CA MET A 120 -17.31 7.76 -0.57
C MET A 120 -16.97 7.47 -2.03
N VAL A 121 -15.91 8.08 -2.52
CA VAL A 121 -15.24 7.69 -3.75
C VAL A 121 -13.86 7.19 -3.37
N ILE A 122 -13.60 5.91 -3.64
CA ILE A 122 -12.35 5.25 -3.27
C ILE A 122 -11.54 5.01 -4.53
N GLY A 123 -10.38 5.64 -4.62
CA GLY A 123 -9.45 5.53 -5.74
C GLY A 123 -8.20 4.73 -5.38
N GLY A 124 -7.58 4.12 -6.39
CA GLY A 124 -6.28 3.45 -6.23
C GLY A 124 -5.28 3.96 -7.26
N LEU A 125 -4.24 4.65 -6.81
CA LEU A 125 -3.11 5.08 -7.64
C LEU A 125 -2.02 4.01 -7.56
N SER A 126 -1.91 3.22 -8.60
CA SER A 126 -0.91 2.16 -8.71
C SER A 126 0.50 2.73 -8.82
N SER A 127 1.46 2.00 -8.28
CA SER A 127 2.88 2.33 -8.44
C SER A 127 3.25 2.53 -9.91
N ALA A 128 4.05 3.55 -10.18
CA ALA A 128 4.56 3.82 -11.52
C ALA A 128 5.33 2.63 -12.12
N TYR A 129 5.93 1.78 -11.28
CA TYR A 129 6.61 0.56 -11.71
C TYR A 129 5.67 -0.41 -12.45
N CYS A 130 4.39 -0.50 -12.05
CA CYS A 130 3.40 -1.34 -12.72
C CYS A 130 3.20 -0.91 -14.17
N HIS A 131 3.08 0.39 -14.44
CA HIS A 131 2.92 0.92 -15.78
C HIS A 131 4.18 0.72 -16.62
N VAL A 132 5.34 1.05 -16.07
CA VAL A 132 6.63 0.91 -16.76
C VAL A 132 6.87 -0.54 -17.17
N TYR A 133 6.64 -1.49 -16.28
CA TYR A 133 6.82 -2.89 -16.59
C TYR A 133 5.80 -3.42 -17.62
N ARG A 134 4.54 -3.00 -17.53
CA ARG A 134 3.53 -3.38 -18.53
C ARG A 134 3.92 -2.90 -19.93
N THR A 135 4.41 -1.67 -20.05
CA THR A 135 4.92 -1.13 -21.31
C THR A 135 6.13 -1.91 -21.80
N PHE A 136 7.09 -2.17 -20.92
CA PHE A 136 8.27 -2.98 -21.24
C PHE A 136 7.88 -4.38 -21.74
N ARG A 137 6.98 -5.07 -21.04
CA ARG A 137 6.51 -6.40 -21.41
C ARG A 137 5.80 -6.42 -22.76
N GLN A 138 5.01 -5.40 -23.10
CA GLN A 138 4.38 -5.29 -24.42
C GLN A 138 5.42 -5.21 -25.55
N GLN A 139 6.51 -4.48 -25.32
CA GLN A 139 7.62 -4.35 -26.28
C GLN A 139 8.47 -5.63 -26.41
N HIS A 140 8.48 -6.48 -25.38
CA HIS A 140 9.24 -7.74 -25.31
C HIS A 140 8.34 -8.97 -25.25
N SER A 141 7.21 -8.95 -25.92
CA SER A 141 6.18 -10.01 -25.86
C SER A 141 6.65 -11.39 -26.33
N GLY A 142 7.74 -11.47 -27.10
CA GLY A 142 8.38 -12.71 -27.51
C GLY A 142 9.25 -13.40 -26.44
N GLU A 143 9.55 -12.73 -25.33
CA GLU A 143 10.47 -13.20 -24.28
C GLU A 143 9.76 -13.94 -23.12
N GLY A 144 8.48 -14.27 -23.30
CA GLY A 144 7.66 -14.95 -22.28
C GLY A 144 6.81 -14.01 -21.43
N MET A 145 6.13 -14.59 -20.44
CA MET A 145 5.15 -13.86 -19.63
C MET A 145 5.78 -12.85 -18.66
N TYR A 146 7.00 -13.13 -18.21
CA TYR A 146 7.73 -12.31 -17.22
C TYR A 146 9.14 -11.98 -17.74
N PRO A 147 9.30 -11.17 -18.82
CA PRO A 147 10.61 -10.81 -19.31
C PRO A 147 11.36 -9.96 -18.25
N PRO A 148 12.66 -10.24 -18.03
CA PRO A 148 13.44 -9.50 -17.05
C PRO A 148 13.65 -8.05 -17.51
N ILE A 149 13.22 -7.08 -16.68
CA ILE A 149 13.46 -5.68 -16.95
C ILE A 149 14.83 -5.26 -16.40
N PRO A 150 15.66 -4.53 -17.19
CA PRO A 150 16.93 -4.02 -16.67
C PRO A 150 16.72 -3.09 -15.47
N ILE A 151 17.53 -3.27 -14.43
CA ILE A 151 17.45 -2.44 -13.21
C ILE A 151 17.65 -0.95 -13.49
N THR A 152 18.37 -0.61 -14.58
CA THR A 152 18.55 0.75 -15.04
C THR A 152 17.25 1.41 -15.49
N GLU A 153 16.31 0.63 -16.04
CA GLU A 153 14.99 1.13 -16.41
C GLU A 153 14.14 1.38 -15.16
N LEU A 154 14.18 0.48 -14.17
CA LEU A 154 13.46 0.66 -12.91
C LEU A 154 14.03 1.79 -12.04
N LYS A 155 15.34 2.11 -12.15
CA LYS A 155 15.97 3.21 -11.40
C LYS A 155 15.69 4.59 -11.95
N LYS A 156 15.15 4.73 -13.16
CA LYS A 156 14.72 6.03 -13.69
C LYS A 156 13.59 6.55 -12.81
N ARG A 157 13.53 7.89 -12.63
CA ARG A 157 12.40 8.51 -11.92
C ARG A 157 11.11 8.16 -12.65
N GLN A 158 10.26 7.41 -11.96
CA GLN A 158 8.99 6.95 -12.50
C GLN A 158 7.87 7.93 -12.13
N ILE A 159 7.04 8.29 -13.09
CA ILE A 159 5.87 9.15 -12.86
C ILE A 159 4.63 8.26 -12.89
N PRO A 160 3.77 8.28 -11.85
CA PRO A 160 2.54 7.52 -11.86
C PRO A 160 1.55 8.05 -12.91
N GLN A 161 0.57 7.25 -13.25
CA GLN A 161 -0.50 7.65 -14.17
C GLN A 161 -1.50 8.54 -13.46
N LEU A 162 -1.42 9.84 -13.67
CA LEU A 162 -2.22 10.85 -12.93
C LEU A 162 -3.50 11.29 -13.67
N GLY A 163 -3.63 11.02 -14.97
CA GLY A 163 -4.71 11.59 -15.81
C GLY A 163 -6.13 11.24 -15.34
N TRP A 164 -6.35 10.06 -14.76
CA TRP A 164 -7.64 9.63 -14.23
C TRP A 164 -8.06 10.36 -12.93
N LEU A 165 -7.10 10.98 -12.23
CA LEU A 165 -7.38 11.73 -11.00
C LEU A 165 -8.26 12.95 -11.25
N ASP A 166 -8.25 13.53 -12.44
CA ASP A 166 -9.08 14.69 -12.77
C ASP A 166 -10.58 14.30 -12.75
N GLU A 167 -10.93 13.09 -13.22
CA GLU A 167 -12.28 12.54 -13.10
C GLU A 167 -12.61 12.17 -11.65
N PHE A 168 -11.68 11.54 -10.94
CA PHE A 168 -11.84 11.18 -9.53
C PHE A 168 -12.16 12.40 -8.66
N GLU A 169 -11.48 13.53 -8.88
CA GLU A 169 -11.68 14.78 -8.12
C GLU A 169 -13.04 15.45 -8.39
N GLN A 170 -13.67 15.14 -9.51
CA GLN A 170 -15.00 15.67 -9.87
C GLN A 170 -16.15 14.85 -9.29
N GLN A 171 -15.87 13.68 -8.74
CA GLN A 171 -16.91 12.85 -8.12
C GLN A 171 -17.43 13.48 -6.84
N ASP A 172 -18.74 13.38 -6.62
CA ASP A 172 -19.36 13.79 -5.36
C ASP A 172 -19.09 12.79 -4.25
N GLY A 173 -18.84 13.28 -3.04
CA GLY A 173 -18.61 12.47 -1.84
C GLY A 173 -17.21 12.63 -1.25
N PHE A 174 -16.92 11.86 -0.21
CA PHE A 174 -15.62 11.82 0.44
C PHE A 174 -14.60 11.04 -0.39
N ARG A 175 -13.50 11.66 -0.79
CA ARG A 175 -12.49 11.08 -1.68
C ARG A 175 -11.33 10.49 -0.90
N LEU A 176 -11.28 9.15 -0.85
CA LEU A 176 -10.18 8.38 -0.29
C LEU A 176 -9.30 7.83 -1.41
N LEU A 177 -8.01 8.14 -1.41
CA LEU A 177 -7.03 7.63 -2.36
C LEU A 177 -6.07 6.64 -1.68
N LEU A 178 -6.00 5.42 -2.20
CA LEU A 178 -4.95 4.46 -1.87
C LEU A 178 -3.75 4.71 -2.78
N CYS A 179 -2.63 5.13 -2.20
CA CYS A 179 -1.40 5.48 -2.93
C CYS A 179 -0.20 4.95 -2.16
N HIS A 180 0.38 3.83 -2.61
CA HIS A 180 1.43 3.13 -1.88
C HIS A 180 2.63 4.02 -1.55
N HIS A 181 3.05 4.87 -2.49
CA HIS A 181 4.24 5.72 -2.36
C HIS A 181 3.93 7.08 -1.71
N PRO A 182 4.37 7.34 -0.45
CA PRO A 182 4.10 8.62 0.21
C PRO A 182 4.87 9.80 -0.39
N ASP A 183 5.95 9.56 -1.12
CA ASP A 183 6.70 10.58 -1.86
C ASP A 183 5.93 11.16 -3.05
N TYR A 184 4.87 10.50 -3.54
CA TYR A 184 3.96 11.07 -4.53
C TYR A 184 3.13 12.22 -3.95
N TYR A 185 2.91 12.23 -2.63
CA TYR A 185 2.13 13.28 -1.98
C TYR A 185 2.69 14.69 -2.21
N PRO A 186 3.94 15.03 -1.81
CA PRO A 186 4.47 16.37 -2.03
C PRO A 186 4.72 16.70 -3.51
N LEU A 187 4.84 15.67 -4.36
CA LEU A 187 5.15 15.88 -5.78
C LEU A 187 3.91 16.08 -6.65
N TYR A 188 2.79 15.41 -6.32
CA TYR A 188 1.67 15.31 -7.24
C TYR A 188 0.29 15.44 -6.58
N LEU A 189 0.16 15.18 -5.27
CA LEU A 189 -1.15 14.95 -4.64
C LEU A 189 -1.54 16.00 -3.59
N ARG A 190 -0.60 16.77 -3.07
CA ARG A 190 -0.84 17.71 -1.96
C ARG A 190 -1.95 18.69 -2.29
N GLU A 191 -1.91 19.30 -3.47
CA GLU A 191 -2.84 20.35 -3.92
C GLU A 191 -4.13 19.78 -4.57
N ARG A 192 -4.23 18.46 -4.69
CA ARG A 192 -5.40 17.82 -5.28
C ARG A 192 -6.60 17.79 -4.33
N LYS A 193 -7.80 17.80 -4.87
CA LYS A 193 -9.07 17.73 -4.12
C LYS A 193 -9.33 16.29 -3.63
N ILE A 194 -8.51 15.79 -2.75
CA ILE A 194 -8.58 14.48 -2.13
C ILE A 194 -8.71 14.71 -0.64
N ASP A 195 -9.65 14.04 0.02
CA ASP A 195 -9.91 14.26 1.44
C ASP A 195 -8.96 13.46 2.33
N LEU A 196 -8.61 12.21 1.93
CA LEU A 196 -7.68 11.36 2.67
C LEU A 196 -6.84 10.51 1.71
N ILE A 197 -5.57 10.31 2.03
CA ILE A 197 -4.62 9.50 1.26
C ILE A 197 -3.98 8.48 2.18
N PHE A 198 -3.96 7.21 1.77
CA PHE A 198 -3.33 6.11 2.51
C PHE A 198 -2.09 5.61 1.80
N SER A 199 -0.98 5.49 2.54
CA SER A 199 0.32 5.08 2.00
C SER A 199 1.04 4.08 2.92
N GLY A 200 2.02 3.38 2.34
CA GLY A 200 2.96 2.47 2.99
C GLY A 200 4.39 2.69 2.54
N HIS A 201 5.02 1.65 1.96
CA HIS A 201 6.31 1.67 1.27
C HIS A 201 7.56 1.92 2.15
N CYS A 202 7.44 2.80 3.13
CA CYS A 202 8.60 3.30 3.89
C CYS A 202 8.99 2.41 5.06
N HIS A 203 8.18 1.37 5.35
CA HIS A 203 8.42 0.46 6.49
C HIS A 203 8.77 1.20 7.79
N GLY A 204 8.14 2.37 8.03
CA GLY A 204 8.41 3.21 9.19
C GLY A 204 9.80 3.84 9.23
N GLY A 205 10.57 3.76 8.15
CA GLY A 205 11.96 4.22 8.09
C GLY A 205 12.94 3.27 8.76
N GLN A 206 12.63 1.98 8.84
CA GLN A 206 13.38 0.82 9.31
C GLN A 206 13.83 0.92 10.78
N TRP A 207 14.62 1.92 11.15
CA TRP A 207 15.03 2.25 12.53
C TRP A 207 14.38 3.56 12.92
N ARG A 208 13.84 3.63 14.14
CA ARG A 208 13.14 4.82 14.63
C ARG A 208 13.73 5.30 15.94
N PHE A 209 14.08 6.57 15.98
CA PHE A 209 14.65 7.21 17.17
C PHE A 209 13.94 8.53 17.45
N TYR A 210 13.79 8.85 18.73
CA TYR A 210 13.30 10.16 19.13
C TYR A 210 14.32 11.23 18.76
N SER A 211 13.86 12.24 18.03
CA SER A 211 14.67 13.41 17.66
C SER A 211 14.35 14.59 18.61
N PRO A 212 15.24 14.96 19.52
CA PRO A 212 15.01 16.11 20.42
C PRO A 212 14.86 17.43 19.65
N ILE A 213 15.52 17.54 18.49
CA ILE A 213 15.47 18.75 17.64
C ILE A 213 14.08 18.95 17.05
N HIS A 214 13.37 17.86 16.74
CA HIS A 214 12.05 17.91 16.09
C HIS A 214 10.90 17.56 17.04
N GLY A 215 11.18 17.11 18.26
CA GLY A 215 10.16 16.71 19.23
C GLY A 215 9.35 15.45 18.86
N GLU A 216 9.85 14.64 17.92
CA GLU A 216 9.12 13.48 17.38
C GLU A 216 10.03 12.27 17.12
N THR A 217 9.43 11.08 17.00
CA THR A 217 10.15 9.87 16.59
C THR A 217 10.21 9.78 15.05
N ARG A 218 11.42 9.73 14.51
CA ARG A 218 11.70 9.71 13.07
C ARG A 218 12.33 8.41 12.60
N GLY A 219 12.07 8.05 11.35
CA GLY A 219 12.77 6.96 10.65
C GLY A 219 14.16 7.38 10.20
N VAL A 220 15.06 6.41 10.05
CA VAL A 220 16.45 6.66 9.63
C VAL A 220 16.62 6.53 8.13
N PHE A 221 15.91 5.59 7.49
CA PHE A 221 16.03 5.33 6.07
C PHE A 221 14.69 4.92 5.45
N ALA A 222 14.38 5.46 4.28
CA ALA A 222 13.23 5.00 3.48
C ALA A 222 13.58 5.00 1.97
N PRO A 223 13.02 4.01 1.22
CA PRO A 223 13.15 4.01 -0.23
C PRO A 223 12.62 5.31 -0.84
N GLY A 224 13.27 5.81 -1.88
CA GLY A 224 12.88 7.06 -2.55
C GLY A 224 13.19 8.35 -1.78
N GLN A 225 13.36 8.30 -0.45
CA GLN A 225 13.62 9.45 0.41
C GLN A 225 15.04 9.49 1.01
N GLY A 226 15.79 8.36 0.94
CA GLY A 226 17.15 8.26 1.47
C GLY A 226 17.21 8.27 3.01
N PHE A 227 18.22 8.97 3.57
CA PHE A 227 18.43 9.06 5.01
C PHE A 227 17.63 10.20 5.65
N PHE A 228 17.16 9.97 6.88
CA PHE A 228 16.35 10.89 7.69
C PHE A 228 15.09 11.41 6.96
N PRO A 229 14.30 10.49 6.39
CA PRO A 229 13.12 10.83 5.63
C PRO A 229 12.05 11.47 6.49
N LYS A 230 11.24 12.35 5.87
CA LYS A 230 10.13 13.04 6.56
C LYS A 230 8.85 12.19 6.56
N LEU A 231 8.59 11.45 5.50
CA LEU A 231 7.34 10.75 5.26
C LEU A 231 7.51 9.24 5.49
N THR A 232 7.51 8.80 6.75
CA THR A 232 7.72 7.37 7.08
C THR A 232 6.60 6.72 7.86
N SER A 233 5.81 7.49 8.58
CA SER A 233 4.64 7.00 9.33
C SER A 233 3.83 8.18 9.87
N GLY A 234 2.61 7.90 10.30
CA GLY A 234 1.75 8.90 10.97
C GLY A 234 0.87 9.68 10.02
N VAL A 235 0.29 10.76 10.55
CA VAL A 235 -0.62 11.64 9.81
C VAL A 235 0.10 12.94 9.45
N HIS A 236 0.07 13.31 8.18
CA HIS A 236 0.69 14.53 7.66
C HIS A 236 -0.37 15.42 7.00
N ASP A 237 -0.29 16.71 7.28
CA ASP A 237 -1.20 17.76 6.77
C ASP A 237 -2.70 17.43 7.03
N GLY A 238 -3.02 16.57 8.01
CA GLY A 238 -4.37 16.05 8.27
C GLY A 238 -4.98 15.22 7.13
N LYS A 239 -4.21 14.89 6.11
CA LYS A 239 -4.67 14.33 4.84
C LYS A 239 -3.95 13.04 4.42
N LEU A 240 -2.65 12.93 4.66
CA LEU A 240 -1.86 11.75 4.32
C LEU A 240 -1.62 10.90 5.57
N VAL A 241 -2.06 9.65 5.55
CA VAL A 241 -1.78 8.64 6.57
C VAL A 241 -0.78 7.64 6.02
N ILE A 242 0.34 7.48 6.70
CA ILE A 242 1.39 6.54 6.31
C ILE A 242 1.49 5.45 7.37
N SER A 243 1.27 4.20 6.97
CA SER A 243 1.48 3.04 7.83
C SER A 243 2.94 2.58 7.80
N LYS A 244 3.40 2.02 8.91
CA LYS A 244 4.71 1.35 9.00
C LYS A 244 4.73 -0.02 8.32
N GLY A 245 3.56 -0.51 7.87
CA GLY A 245 3.42 -1.78 7.18
C GLY A 245 3.44 -3.01 8.09
N LEU A 246 3.07 -4.14 7.52
CA LEU A 246 2.82 -5.42 8.21
C LEU A 246 4.03 -6.35 8.21
N CYS A 247 5.05 -6.09 7.40
CA CYS A 247 6.20 -7.00 7.25
C CYS A 247 7.54 -6.27 7.27
N ASN A 248 8.60 -7.04 7.46
CA ASN A 248 9.97 -6.63 7.21
C ASN A 248 10.55 -7.47 6.06
N THR A 249 10.76 -6.85 4.90
CA THR A 249 11.26 -7.53 3.70
C THR A 249 12.79 -7.57 3.61
N THR A 250 13.49 -6.79 4.43
CA THR A 250 14.95 -6.70 4.42
C THR A 250 15.58 -7.58 5.49
N PHE A 251 16.87 -7.89 5.33
CA PHE A 251 17.68 -8.55 6.37
C PHE A 251 18.02 -7.59 7.54
N ILE A 252 17.84 -6.28 7.35
CA ILE A 252 18.04 -5.27 8.40
C ILE A 252 16.85 -5.35 9.35
N PRO A 253 17.05 -5.60 10.67
CA PRO A 253 15.95 -5.67 11.62
C PRO A 253 15.30 -4.30 11.81
N ARG A 254 14.00 -4.29 12.11
CA ARG A 254 13.31 -3.08 12.58
C ARG A 254 13.73 -2.79 14.03
N ILE A 255 14.13 -1.56 14.34
CA ILE A 255 14.48 -1.10 15.69
C ILE A 255 13.51 0.00 16.12
N ASN A 256 12.85 -0.17 17.27
CA ASN A 256 11.80 0.73 17.78
C ASN A 256 10.69 1.00 16.74
N ASN A 257 10.43 0.04 15.88
CA ASN A 257 9.60 0.18 14.71
C ASN A 257 8.75 -1.10 14.51
N PRO A 258 7.78 -1.37 15.38
CA PRO A 258 6.91 -2.52 15.22
C PRO A 258 6.07 -2.40 13.95
N THR A 259 5.69 -3.54 13.37
CA THR A 259 4.66 -3.63 12.33
C THR A 259 3.33 -3.17 12.88
N GLU A 260 2.44 -2.64 12.03
CA GLU A 260 1.17 -2.11 12.51
C GLU A 260 0.00 -2.33 11.55
N ILE A 261 -1.19 -2.41 12.14
CA ILE A 261 -2.46 -2.17 11.47
C ILE A 261 -2.93 -0.78 11.90
N VAL A 262 -3.30 0.07 10.94
CA VAL A 262 -3.82 1.40 11.24
C VAL A 262 -5.35 1.37 11.19
N TYR A 263 -5.99 1.87 12.24
CA TYR A 263 -7.43 2.05 12.32
C TYR A 263 -7.75 3.55 12.32
N ILE A 264 -8.61 3.96 11.39
CA ILE A 264 -9.16 5.30 11.33
C ILE A 264 -10.59 5.24 11.86
N THR A 265 -10.86 6.04 12.89
CA THR A 265 -12.21 6.21 13.44
C THR A 265 -12.73 7.59 13.08
N ASN A 266 -14.04 7.67 12.80
CA ASN A 266 -14.71 8.94 12.56
C ASN A 266 -14.66 9.83 13.83
N ARG A 267 -14.54 11.14 13.60
CA ARG A 267 -14.66 12.16 14.65
C ARG A 267 -16.09 12.32 15.07
#